data_049467bc7129ac68bfade83e96030f59
#
_entry.id   049467bc7129ac68bfade83e96030f59
#
_cell.length_a   1.000
_cell.length_b   1.000
_cell.length_c   1.000
_cell.angle_alpha   90.00
_cell.angle_beta   90.00
_cell.angle_gamma   90.00
#
_symmetry.space_group_name_H-M   'P 1'
#
loop_
_entity.id
_entity.type
_entity.pdbx_description
1 polymer ?
#
loop_
_entity_poly.entity_id
_entity_poly.type
_entity_poly.pdbx_seq_one_letter_code
_entity_poly.pdbx_strand_id
1 'polypeptide(L)'
;MEKSGVARSSVYHHFGGRDGVIAALETTSTMRSLERGTAEFEAFLDTLTSGEKAFELIELGIRSFRSSENKSMRQRRISSLAASHNSAAIREVLAKEQRSGSDVVARIIEKARDNGLCNPIEPILGVAYVIQSMLVGRILVDISEDPALDAQWEDAAIATLRQILRPT
;
A
#
# COMPACT_ATOMS: atom_id res chain seq x y z
N MET A 1 -8.71 20.48 19.05
CA MET A 1 -8.20 19.93 20.31
C MET A 1 -9.03 20.34 21.54
N GLU A 2 -9.69 21.49 21.54
CA GLU A 2 -10.59 21.87 22.65
C GLU A 2 -11.81 20.97 22.83
N LYS A 3 -12.21 20.20 21.83
CA LYS A 3 -13.38 19.31 21.89
C LYS A 3 -13.11 17.93 22.50
N SER A 4 -11.85 17.52 22.68
CA SER A 4 -11.51 16.14 23.14
C SER A 4 -11.12 16.07 24.62
N GLY A 5 -10.91 17.19 25.31
CA GLY A 5 -10.45 17.23 26.70
C GLY A 5 -9.02 16.66 26.94
N VAL A 6 -8.31 16.27 25.88
CA VAL A 6 -6.96 15.70 25.99
C VAL A 6 -5.92 16.81 25.89
N ALA A 7 -5.01 16.90 26.87
CA ALA A 7 -3.94 17.89 26.87
C ALA A 7 -2.97 17.64 25.69
N ARG A 8 -2.55 18.73 25.04
CA ARG A 8 -1.60 18.68 23.91
C ARG A 8 -0.29 17.98 24.28
N SER A 9 0.20 18.18 25.50
CA SER A 9 1.40 17.53 26.04
C SER A 9 1.25 16.01 26.12
N SER A 10 0.09 15.50 26.54
CA SER A 10 -0.18 14.07 26.60
C SER A 10 -0.20 13.43 25.21
N VAL A 11 -0.78 14.11 24.22
CA VAL A 11 -0.77 13.66 22.83
C VAL A 11 0.66 13.60 22.28
N TYR A 12 1.44 14.66 22.47
CA TYR A 12 2.83 14.68 22.00
C TYR A 12 3.72 13.67 22.72
N HIS A 13 3.47 13.44 24.02
CA HIS A 13 4.21 12.42 24.76
C HIS A 13 3.90 11.03 24.23
N HIS A 14 2.62 10.73 23.95
CA HIS A 14 2.19 9.42 23.44
C HIS A 14 2.72 9.14 22.02
N PHE A 15 2.72 10.13 21.14
CA PHE A 15 3.16 9.98 19.74
C PHE A 15 4.62 10.39 19.49
N GLY A 16 5.40 10.70 20.53
CA GLY A 16 6.80 11.09 20.37
C GLY A 16 7.02 12.46 19.73
N GLY A 17 6.01 13.35 19.77
CA GLY A 17 6.07 14.70 19.23
C GLY A 17 5.04 14.99 18.12
N ARG A 18 5.18 16.16 17.51
CA ARG A 18 4.29 16.64 16.45
C ARG A 18 4.31 15.71 15.23
N ASP A 19 5.48 15.29 14.80
CA ASP A 19 5.66 14.50 13.58
C ASP A 19 5.04 13.11 13.74
N GLY A 20 5.10 12.51 14.93
CA GLY A 20 4.42 11.27 15.24
C GLY A 20 2.89 11.39 15.19
N VAL A 21 2.32 12.51 15.65
CA VAL A 21 0.88 12.78 15.52
C VAL A 21 0.49 12.89 14.05
N ILE A 22 1.29 13.60 13.25
CA ILE A 22 1.04 13.75 11.82
C ILE A 22 1.09 12.38 11.13
N ALA A 23 2.12 11.59 11.40
CA ALA A 23 2.27 10.24 10.85
C ALA A 23 1.06 9.34 11.16
N ALA A 24 0.57 9.36 12.40
CA ALA A 24 -0.60 8.58 12.80
C ALA A 24 -1.88 9.03 12.09
N LEU A 25 -2.08 10.34 11.94
CA LEU A 25 -3.25 10.89 11.24
C LEU A 25 -3.23 10.56 9.74
N GLU A 26 -2.08 10.70 9.09
CA GLU A 26 -1.92 10.39 7.66
C GLU A 26 -2.15 8.90 7.40
N THR A 27 -1.61 8.03 8.24
CA THR A 27 -1.81 6.57 8.15
C THR A 27 -3.29 6.22 8.24
N THR A 28 -4.01 6.75 9.22
CA THR A 28 -5.45 6.49 9.40
C THR A 28 -6.27 7.00 8.19
N SER A 29 -5.93 8.14 7.63
CA SER A 29 -6.61 8.70 6.45
C SER A 29 -6.40 7.83 5.22
N THR A 30 -5.19 7.37 5.00
CA THR A 30 -4.84 6.48 3.86
C THR A 30 -5.61 5.17 3.93
N MET A 31 -5.71 4.56 5.11
CA MET A 31 -6.44 3.31 5.29
C MET A 31 -7.93 3.44 5.01
N ARG A 32 -8.59 4.51 5.49
CA ARG A 32 -10.00 4.75 5.20
C ARG A 32 -10.29 4.95 3.70
N SER A 33 -9.34 5.52 2.97
CA SER A 33 -9.44 5.66 1.51
C SER A 33 -9.28 4.31 0.82
N LEU A 34 -8.35 3.47 1.29
CA LEU A 34 -8.13 2.13 0.77
C LEU A 34 -9.36 1.24 1.00
N GLU A 35 -9.92 1.22 2.21
CA GLU A 35 -11.12 0.43 2.54
C GLU A 35 -12.34 0.80 1.68
N ARG A 36 -12.55 2.09 1.42
CA ARG A 36 -13.65 2.54 0.54
C ARG A 36 -13.45 2.10 -0.91
N GLY A 37 -12.24 2.25 -1.44
CA GLY A 37 -11.93 1.83 -2.81
C GLY A 37 -11.97 0.32 -2.99
N THR A 38 -11.76 -0.45 -1.93
CA THR A 38 -11.72 -1.91 -1.98
C THR A 38 -13.06 -2.53 -2.35
N ALA A 39 -14.17 -2.08 -1.74
CA ALA A 39 -15.50 -2.61 -2.02
C ALA A 39 -15.92 -2.37 -3.48
N GLU A 40 -15.61 -1.19 -4.02
CA GLU A 40 -15.86 -0.86 -5.42
C GLU A 40 -15.00 -1.73 -6.35
N PHE A 41 -13.74 -1.96 -5.98
CA PHE A 41 -12.83 -2.80 -6.75
C PHE A 41 -13.22 -4.28 -6.69
N GLU A 42 -13.64 -4.81 -5.53
CA GLU A 42 -14.17 -6.16 -5.39
C GLU A 42 -15.42 -6.38 -6.26
N ALA A 43 -16.35 -5.42 -6.26
CA ALA A 43 -17.52 -5.48 -7.13
C ALA A 43 -17.15 -5.42 -8.62
N PHE A 44 -16.12 -4.66 -8.96
CA PHE A 44 -15.59 -4.60 -10.32
C PHE A 44 -14.95 -5.92 -10.75
N LEU A 45 -14.23 -6.63 -9.87
CA LEU A 45 -13.66 -7.96 -10.16
C LEU A 45 -14.76 -8.96 -10.58
N ASP A 46 -15.98 -8.86 -10.05
CA ASP A 46 -17.11 -9.72 -10.43
C ASP A 46 -17.59 -9.49 -11.88
N THR A 47 -17.20 -8.38 -12.48
CA THR A 47 -17.54 -8.08 -13.89
C THR A 47 -16.48 -8.58 -14.88
N LEU A 48 -15.32 -8.95 -14.40
CA LEU A 48 -14.21 -9.40 -15.26
C LEU A 48 -14.36 -10.88 -15.61
N THR A 49 -14.12 -11.19 -16.87
CA THR A 49 -14.21 -12.55 -17.43
C THR A 49 -12.87 -13.11 -17.90
N SER A 50 -11.77 -12.38 -17.70
CA SER A 50 -10.43 -12.77 -18.15
C SER A 50 -9.37 -12.26 -17.17
N GLY A 51 -8.48 -13.16 -16.76
CA GLY A 51 -7.35 -12.81 -15.92
C GLY A 51 -6.36 -11.88 -16.61
N GLU A 52 -6.19 -11.99 -17.93
CA GLU A 52 -5.36 -11.05 -18.67
C GLU A 52 -5.91 -9.61 -18.61
N LYS A 53 -7.23 -9.42 -18.75
CA LYS A 53 -7.86 -8.10 -18.58
C LYS A 53 -7.72 -7.58 -17.15
N ALA A 54 -7.86 -8.45 -16.16
CA ALA A 54 -7.61 -8.08 -14.77
C ALA A 54 -6.15 -7.64 -14.57
N PHE A 55 -5.20 -8.32 -15.21
CA PHE A 55 -3.78 -7.99 -15.11
C PHE A 55 -3.42 -6.68 -15.84
N GLU A 56 -4.03 -6.36 -16.96
CA GLU A 56 -3.88 -5.06 -17.65
C GLU A 56 -4.18 -3.87 -16.71
N LEU A 57 -5.16 -4.02 -15.82
CA LEU A 57 -5.47 -2.99 -14.82
C LEU A 57 -4.37 -2.85 -13.77
N ILE A 58 -3.76 -3.97 -13.37
CA ILE A 58 -2.60 -3.96 -12.47
C ILE A 58 -1.43 -3.23 -13.15
N GLU A 59 -1.17 -3.49 -14.43
CA GLU A 59 -0.14 -2.80 -15.20
C GLU A 59 -0.38 -1.28 -15.24
N LEU A 60 -1.61 -0.85 -15.52
CA LEU A 60 -1.99 0.56 -15.47
C LEU A 60 -1.77 1.17 -14.09
N GLY A 61 -2.13 0.42 -13.03
CA GLY A 61 -1.88 0.79 -11.65
C GLY A 61 -0.39 1.01 -11.39
N ILE A 62 0.48 0.05 -11.76
CA ILE A 62 1.94 0.15 -11.59
C ILE A 62 2.50 1.38 -12.31
N ARG A 63 2.10 1.61 -13.56
CA ARG A 63 2.54 2.79 -14.33
C ARG A 63 2.07 4.11 -13.71
N SER A 64 0.94 4.13 -13.02
CA SER A 64 0.46 5.33 -12.31
C SER A 64 1.30 5.71 -11.10
N PHE A 65 2.09 4.77 -10.54
CA PHE A 65 2.90 5.01 -9.33
C PHE A 65 4.03 6.03 -9.53
N ARG A 66 4.38 6.39 -10.76
CA ARG A 66 5.33 7.49 -11.05
C ARG A 66 4.77 8.89 -10.81
N SER A 67 3.46 9.03 -10.58
CA SER A 67 2.85 10.33 -10.34
C SER A 67 3.45 11.04 -9.11
N SER A 68 3.45 12.38 -9.13
CA SER A 68 3.96 13.20 -8.02
C SER A 68 3.21 12.96 -6.71
N GLU A 69 1.93 12.64 -6.80
CA GLU A 69 1.09 12.30 -5.64
C GLU A 69 1.54 10.99 -5.00
N ASN A 70 1.73 9.94 -5.80
CA ASN A 70 2.21 8.65 -5.32
C ASN A 70 3.64 8.74 -4.77
N LYS A 71 4.53 9.51 -5.40
CA LYS A 71 5.87 9.82 -4.89
C LYS A 71 5.79 10.47 -3.50
N SER A 72 4.94 11.48 -3.34
CA SER A 72 4.73 12.15 -2.06
C SER A 72 4.15 11.20 -0.98
N MET A 73 3.23 10.32 -1.34
CA MET A 73 2.72 9.28 -0.43
C MET A 73 3.83 8.34 0.05
N ARG A 74 4.69 7.85 -0.84
CA ARG A 74 5.83 7.00 -0.47
C ARG A 74 6.80 7.71 0.47
N GLN A 75 7.13 8.98 0.19
CA GLN A 75 8.00 9.78 1.07
C GLN A 75 7.42 9.91 2.48
N ARG A 76 6.13 10.23 2.60
CA ARG A 76 5.44 10.27 3.89
C ARG A 76 5.45 8.90 4.58
N ARG A 77 5.20 7.82 3.84
CA ARG A 77 5.24 6.44 4.39
C ARG A 77 6.61 6.11 4.98
N ILE A 78 7.69 6.43 4.27
CA ILE A 78 9.08 6.21 4.77
C ILE A 78 9.34 7.05 6.02
N SER A 79 8.91 8.31 6.06
CA SER A 79 9.03 9.16 7.24
C SER A 79 8.29 8.58 8.45
N SER A 80 7.10 8.04 8.26
CA SER A 80 6.31 7.38 9.31
C SER A 80 7.01 6.11 9.82
N LEU A 81 7.57 5.30 8.92
CA LEU A 81 8.33 4.10 9.29
C LEU A 81 9.59 4.46 10.08
N ALA A 82 10.33 5.49 9.67
CA ALA A 82 11.50 5.99 10.41
C ALA A 82 11.10 6.49 11.81
N ALA A 83 10.00 7.24 11.94
CA ALA A 83 9.49 7.71 13.23
C ALA A 83 9.10 6.56 14.17
N SER A 84 8.63 5.43 13.64
CA SER A 84 8.25 4.25 14.43
C SER A 84 9.44 3.61 15.16
N HIS A 85 10.67 3.82 14.67
CA HIS A 85 11.87 3.29 15.32
C HIS A 85 12.03 3.82 16.75
N ASN A 86 11.68 5.08 16.97
CA ASN A 86 11.87 5.77 18.24
C ASN A 86 10.60 5.85 19.11
N SER A 87 9.47 5.28 18.67
CA SER A 87 8.21 5.36 19.39
C SER A 87 7.44 4.04 19.30
N ALA A 88 7.27 3.38 20.46
CA ALA A 88 6.46 2.16 20.55
C ALA A 88 5.00 2.40 20.14
N ALA A 89 4.43 3.55 20.53
CA ALA A 89 3.05 3.91 20.19
C ALA A 89 2.85 4.08 18.67
N ILE A 90 3.78 4.75 17.99
CA ILE A 90 3.74 4.87 16.52
C ILE A 90 3.89 3.50 15.87
N ARG A 91 4.81 2.68 16.36
CA ARG A 91 5.04 1.32 15.84
C ARG A 91 3.79 0.47 15.94
N GLU A 92 3.08 0.50 17.06
CA GLU A 92 1.85 -0.25 17.27
C GLU A 92 0.75 0.18 16.27
N VAL A 93 0.54 1.48 16.11
CA VAL A 93 -0.41 2.04 15.14
C VAL A 93 -0.05 1.59 13.72
N LEU A 94 1.22 1.77 13.32
CA LEU A 94 1.66 1.40 11.97
C LEU A 94 1.60 -0.11 11.73
N ALA A 95 1.90 -0.95 12.72
CA ALA A 95 1.81 -2.40 12.60
C ALA A 95 0.36 -2.85 12.37
N LYS A 96 -0.59 -2.27 13.12
CA LYS A 96 -2.02 -2.54 12.95
C LYS A 96 -2.51 -2.12 11.57
N GLU A 97 -2.16 -0.92 11.14
CA GLU A 97 -2.54 -0.38 9.83
C GLU A 97 -1.91 -1.19 8.69
N GLN A 98 -0.63 -1.55 8.82
CA GLN A 98 0.05 -2.39 7.84
C GLN A 98 -0.65 -3.75 7.71
N ARG A 99 -1.01 -4.38 8.81
CA ARG A 99 -1.73 -5.64 8.80
C ARG A 99 -3.08 -5.50 8.11
N SER A 100 -3.88 -4.50 8.49
CA SER A 100 -5.18 -4.24 7.87
C SER A 100 -5.05 -4.01 6.35
N GLY A 101 -4.07 -3.21 5.91
CA GLY A 101 -3.81 -3.01 4.50
C GLY A 101 -3.40 -4.28 3.76
N SER A 102 -2.61 -5.14 4.40
CA SER A 102 -2.21 -6.43 3.81
C SER A 102 -3.38 -7.40 3.72
N ASP A 103 -4.25 -7.44 4.73
CA ASP A 103 -5.47 -8.25 4.73
C ASP A 103 -6.44 -7.81 3.61
N VAL A 104 -6.53 -6.50 3.33
CA VAL A 104 -7.30 -5.96 2.19
C VAL A 104 -6.74 -6.46 0.86
N VAL A 105 -5.43 -6.33 0.64
CA VAL A 105 -4.79 -6.80 -0.60
C VAL A 105 -4.92 -8.31 -0.76
N ALA A 106 -4.73 -9.07 0.32
CA ALA A 106 -4.90 -10.53 0.29
C ALA A 106 -6.33 -10.92 -0.11
N ARG A 107 -7.35 -10.28 0.45
CA ARG A 107 -8.76 -10.51 0.14
C ARG A 107 -9.09 -10.21 -1.34
N ILE A 108 -8.52 -9.16 -1.91
CA ILE A 108 -8.65 -8.85 -3.34
C ILE A 108 -8.05 -9.99 -4.19
N ILE A 109 -6.88 -10.48 -3.83
CA ILE A 109 -6.23 -11.59 -4.55
C ILE A 109 -7.04 -12.88 -4.41
N GLU A 110 -7.54 -13.19 -3.22
CA GLU A 110 -8.43 -14.33 -2.97
C GLU A 110 -9.69 -14.25 -3.84
N LYS A 111 -10.34 -13.08 -3.86
CA LYS A 111 -11.51 -12.84 -4.69
C LYS A 111 -11.21 -13.03 -6.19
N ALA A 112 -10.09 -12.52 -6.68
CA ALA A 112 -9.67 -12.72 -8.06
C ALA A 112 -9.40 -14.20 -8.38
N ARG A 113 -8.77 -14.94 -7.46
CA ARG A 113 -8.58 -16.39 -7.58
C ARG A 113 -9.92 -17.13 -7.62
N ASP A 114 -10.82 -16.82 -6.70
CA ASP A 114 -12.13 -17.49 -6.60
C ASP A 114 -13.01 -17.22 -7.83
N ASN A 115 -12.83 -16.07 -8.47
CA ASN A 115 -13.44 -15.74 -9.76
C ASN A 115 -12.71 -16.39 -10.97
N GLY A 116 -11.62 -17.14 -10.74
CA GLY A 116 -10.87 -17.80 -11.82
C GLY A 116 -10.01 -16.86 -12.65
N LEU A 117 -9.71 -15.65 -12.14
CA LEU A 117 -8.92 -14.64 -12.86
C LEU A 117 -7.40 -14.81 -12.68
N CYS A 118 -6.98 -15.53 -11.64
CA CYS A 118 -5.56 -15.78 -11.37
C CYS A 118 -5.36 -17.06 -10.53
N ASN A 119 -4.11 -17.56 -10.53
CA ASN A 119 -3.68 -18.68 -9.69
C ASN A 119 -2.42 -18.25 -8.90
N PRO A 120 -2.56 -17.40 -7.87
CA PRO A 120 -1.44 -16.82 -7.16
C PRO A 120 -0.58 -17.87 -6.46
N ILE A 121 0.68 -17.56 -6.21
CA ILE A 121 1.51 -18.38 -5.32
C ILE A 121 1.01 -18.26 -3.86
N GLU A 122 1.23 -19.32 -3.08
CA GLU A 122 0.84 -19.34 -1.66
C GLU A 122 2.06 -19.09 -0.75
N PRO A 123 1.89 -18.51 0.46
CA PRO A 123 0.61 -18.05 1.03
C PRO A 123 0.21 -16.64 0.52
N ILE A 124 -1.07 -16.43 0.23
CA ILE A 124 -1.59 -15.17 -0.37
C ILE A 124 -1.28 -13.95 0.50
N LEU A 125 -1.38 -14.04 1.82
CA LEU A 125 -1.00 -12.94 2.69
C LEU A 125 0.49 -12.56 2.53
N GLY A 126 1.37 -13.53 2.34
CA GLY A 126 2.78 -13.29 2.02
C GLY A 126 2.94 -12.56 0.69
N VAL A 127 2.16 -12.93 -0.33
CA VAL A 127 2.10 -12.23 -1.62
C VAL A 127 1.69 -10.77 -1.43
N ALA A 128 0.67 -10.50 -0.62
CA ALA A 128 0.23 -9.14 -0.32
C ALA A 128 1.36 -8.29 0.30
N TYR A 129 2.12 -8.85 1.24
CA TYR A 129 3.29 -8.18 1.82
C TYR A 129 4.40 -7.93 0.80
N VAL A 130 4.68 -8.88 -0.09
CA VAL A 130 5.69 -8.70 -1.16
C VAL A 130 5.29 -7.57 -2.10
N ILE A 131 4.03 -7.54 -2.55
CA ILE A 131 3.50 -6.48 -3.40
C ILE A 131 3.66 -5.11 -2.74
N GLN A 132 3.24 -4.97 -1.49
CA GLN A 132 3.36 -3.71 -0.76
C GLN A 132 4.82 -3.29 -0.53
N SER A 133 5.70 -4.24 -0.23
CA SER A 133 7.13 -3.99 -0.07
C SER A 133 7.75 -3.47 -1.36
N MET A 134 7.38 -4.03 -2.50
CA MET A 134 7.83 -3.61 -3.81
C MET A 134 7.38 -2.17 -4.11
N LEU A 135 6.11 -1.83 -3.82
CA LEU A 135 5.57 -0.49 -4.03
C LEU A 135 6.22 0.56 -3.12
N VAL A 136 6.47 0.22 -1.86
CA VAL A 136 7.21 1.10 -0.93
C VAL A 136 8.67 1.21 -1.34
N GLY A 137 9.30 0.11 -1.75
CA GLY A 137 10.69 0.05 -2.20
C GLY A 137 10.98 0.87 -3.45
N ARG A 138 9.96 1.25 -4.23
CA ARG A 138 10.11 2.16 -5.37
C ARG A 138 10.73 3.52 -4.99
N ILE A 139 10.74 3.88 -3.70
CA ILE A 139 11.45 5.08 -3.24
C ILE A 139 12.92 5.11 -3.68
N LEU A 140 13.55 3.95 -3.85
CA LEU A 140 14.93 3.85 -4.33
C LEU A 140 15.10 4.36 -5.77
N VAL A 141 14.04 4.23 -6.58
CA VAL A 141 13.99 4.77 -7.95
C VAL A 141 13.62 6.25 -7.91
N ASP A 142 12.66 6.63 -7.06
CA ASP A 142 12.21 8.02 -6.92
C ASP A 142 13.33 9.00 -6.58
N ILE A 143 14.35 8.57 -5.82
CA ILE A 143 15.49 9.40 -5.42
C ILE A 143 16.52 9.58 -6.53
N SER A 144 16.51 8.71 -7.54
CA SER A 144 17.45 8.80 -8.67
C SER A 144 17.06 9.88 -9.68
N GLU A 145 15.76 10.24 -9.72
CA GLU A 145 15.18 11.18 -10.69
C GLU A 145 15.50 10.84 -12.16
N ASP A 146 15.74 9.55 -12.47
CA ASP A 146 16.08 9.05 -13.79
C ASP A 146 14.86 8.36 -14.45
N PRO A 147 14.28 8.94 -15.53
CA PRO A 147 13.14 8.35 -16.22
C PRO A 147 13.42 6.97 -16.84
N ALA A 148 14.67 6.65 -17.15
CA ALA A 148 15.03 5.34 -17.68
C ALA A 148 14.95 4.27 -16.59
N LEU A 149 15.33 4.59 -15.35
CA LEU A 149 15.16 3.69 -14.20
C LEU A 149 13.68 3.54 -13.81
N ASP A 150 12.87 4.58 -13.98
CA ASP A 150 11.41 4.47 -13.79
C ASP A 150 10.82 3.39 -14.69
N ALA A 151 11.13 3.44 -16.01
CA ALA A 151 10.63 2.46 -16.97
C ALA A 151 11.14 1.03 -16.67
N GLN A 152 12.43 0.89 -16.38
CA GLN A 152 13.02 -0.41 -16.04
C GLN A 152 12.38 -1.02 -14.78
N TRP A 153 12.14 -0.21 -13.74
CA TRP A 153 11.47 -0.66 -12.54
C TRP A 153 10.03 -1.09 -12.83
N GLU A 154 9.26 -0.31 -13.60
CA GLU A 154 7.89 -0.62 -13.96
C GLU A 154 7.81 -1.97 -14.69
N ASP A 155 8.65 -2.19 -15.70
CA ASP A 155 8.68 -3.43 -16.46
C ASP A 155 9.06 -4.64 -15.60
N ALA A 156 10.07 -4.48 -14.72
CA ALA A 156 10.47 -5.53 -13.79
C ALA A 156 9.38 -5.83 -12.75
N ALA A 157 8.70 -4.80 -12.24
CA ALA A 157 7.60 -4.95 -11.29
C ALA A 157 6.41 -5.68 -11.92
N ILE A 158 6.02 -5.31 -13.14
CA ILE A 158 4.95 -5.94 -13.90
C ILE A 158 5.28 -7.42 -14.16
N ALA A 159 6.49 -7.71 -14.64
CA ALA A 159 6.94 -9.08 -14.87
C ALA A 159 6.92 -9.92 -13.59
N THR A 160 7.36 -9.36 -12.46
CA THR A 160 7.34 -10.02 -11.16
C THR A 160 5.91 -10.31 -10.71
N LEU A 161 5.00 -9.34 -10.80
CA LEU A 161 3.60 -9.51 -10.44
C LEU A 161 2.91 -10.58 -11.29
N ARG A 162 3.21 -10.64 -12.59
CA ARG A 162 2.70 -11.68 -13.49
C ARG A 162 3.12 -13.09 -13.04
N GLN A 163 4.36 -13.25 -12.60
CA GLN A 163 4.86 -14.54 -12.08
C GLN A 163 4.23 -14.91 -10.72
N ILE A 164 3.95 -13.93 -9.88
CA ILE A 164 3.38 -14.15 -8.56
C ILE A 164 1.87 -14.42 -8.64
N LEU A 165 1.14 -13.65 -9.44
CA LEU A 165 -0.32 -13.73 -9.53
C LEU A 165 -0.81 -14.76 -10.55
N ARG A 166 -0.05 -15.04 -11.61
CA ARG A 166 -0.36 -16.03 -12.67
C ARG A 166 -1.76 -15.80 -13.23
N PRO A 167 -2.00 -14.72 -14.00
CA PRO A 167 -3.30 -14.48 -14.63
C PRO A 167 -3.68 -15.65 -15.55
N THR A 168 -4.98 -15.96 -15.62
CA THR A 168 -5.57 -17.07 -16.38
C THR A 168 -6.31 -16.60 -17.62
#